data_03d33e9eaaa349a29457a4670d64bdaa
#
_entry.id   03d33e9eaaa349a29457a4670d64bdaa
#
_cell.length_a   1.000
_cell.length_b   1.000
_cell.length_c   1.000
_cell.angle_alpha   90.00
_cell.angle_beta   90.00
_cell.angle_gamma   90.00
#
_symmetry.space_group_name_H-M   'P 1'
#
loop_
_entity.id
_entity.type
_entity.pdbx_description
1 polymer ?
#
loop_
_entity_poly.entity_id
_entity_poly.type
_entity_poly.pdbx_seq_one_letter_code
_entity_poly.pdbx_strand_id
1 'polypeptide(L)'
;MSLEKKYTLWDVLCRIVQSVFLAAEITVLADLLFAAGENPLPRAAFWGLFLTAAAALSLWRGFTRKGRRIVFLSIAGAASLSALALFAAWSAAAPKTAYEAPETEPKAIFSEKRVLAVVPHEDDDLNLLSGVTGQFTDAGSEVYVVFVSTGDAAGLGEKRVYEAINALSLDGVPEENIIFLGYGDSIPDDGIHIYNAAPNAVTPSLSGRTETHAAPNHEAYREGTPYTRENLLGDLRSVIEEIRADVIFCVDYDENIDHRAVTMLFDEALGEILTAAPDHDPLV
;
A
#
# COMPACT_ATOMS: atom_id res chain seq x y z
N MET A 1 37.39 -47.89 11.35
CA MET A 1 37.91 -47.24 10.13
C MET A 1 36.78 -46.48 9.48
N SER A 2 36.60 -45.21 9.85
CA SER A 2 35.52 -44.39 9.34
C SER A 2 35.86 -43.85 7.96
N LEU A 3 35.10 -44.26 6.96
CA LEU A 3 35.18 -43.71 5.61
C LEU A 3 34.59 -42.28 5.66
N GLU A 4 35.45 -41.28 5.76
CA GLU A 4 35.05 -39.88 5.50
C GLU A 4 34.55 -39.78 4.05
N LYS A 5 33.24 -39.56 3.93
CA LYS A 5 32.63 -39.27 2.62
C LYS A 5 33.13 -37.91 2.15
N LYS A 6 34.16 -37.85 1.30
CA LYS A 6 34.58 -36.63 0.62
C LYS A 6 33.44 -36.17 -0.30
N TYR A 7 32.76 -35.10 0.06
CA TYR A 7 31.83 -34.43 -0.84
C TYR A 7 32.58 -33.79 -1.99
N THR A 8 32.16 -34.09 -3.20
CA THR A 8 32.74 -33.44 -4.40
C THR A 8 32.12 -32.06 -4.57
N LEU A 9 32.82 -31.13 -5.25
CA LEU A 9 32.27 -29.82 -5.62
C LEU A 9 30.90 -29.94 -6.31
N TRP A 10 30.72 -31.04 -7.06
CA TRP A 10 29.45 -31.35 -7.72
C TRP A 10 28.32 -31.71 -6.74
N ASP A 11 28.62 -32.40 -5.66
CA ASP A 11 27.62 -32.72 -4.62
C ASP A 11 27.16 -31.43 -3.90
N VAL A 12 28.05 -30.47 -3.73
CA VAL A 12 27.74 -29.15 -3.16
C VAL A 12 26.88 -28.33 -4.12
N LEU A 13 27.26 -28.25 -5.40
CA LEU A 13 26.49 -27.57 -6.44
C LEU A 13 25.06 -28.14 -6.57
N CYS A 14 24.92 -29.46 -6.58
CA CYS A 14 23.57 -30.07 -6.60
C CYS A 14 22.73 -29.71 -5.41
N ARG A 15 23.29 -29.59 -4.21
CA ARG A 15 22.55 -29.16 -3.00
C ARG A 15 22.16 -27.71 -3.07
N ILE A 16 23.04 -26.83 -3.57
CA ILE A 16 22.72 -25.42 -3.77
C ILE A 16 21.55 -25.27 -4.75
N VAL A 17 21.62 -25.93 -5.90
CA VAL A 17 20.55 -25.90 -6.91
C VAL A 17 19.23 -26.42 -6.33
N GLN A 18 19.27 -27.53 -5.56
CA GLN A 18 18.08 -28.05 -4.89
C GLN A 18 17.48 -27.05 -3.87
N SER A 19 18.34 -26.38 -3.11
CA SER A 19 17.91 -25.40 -2.13
C SER A 19 17.30 -24.16 -2.78
N VAL A 20 17.89 -23.68 -3.88
CA VAL A 20 17.35 -22.54 -4.66
C VAL A 20 16.01 -22.92 -5.29
N PHE A 21 15.90 -24.14 -5.83
CA PHE A 21 14.64 -24.61 -6.43
C PHE A 21 13.52 -24.73 -5.40
N LEU A 22 13.83 -25.30 -4.23
CA LEU A 22 12.88 -25.41 -3.13
C LEU A 22 12.45 -24.02 -2.59
N ALA A 23 13.38 -23.08 -2.50
CA ALA A 23 13.07 -21.71 -2.08
C ALA A 23 12.16 -21.02 -3.11
N ALA A 24 12.44 -21.16 -4.41
CA ALA A 24 11.60 -20.62 -5.48
C ALA A 24 10.20 -21.25 -5.47
N GLU A 25 10.08 -22.56 -5.27
CA GLU A 25 8.78 -23.24 -5.15
C GLU A 25 7.97 -22.75 -3.95
N ILE A 26 8.62 -22.53 -2.80
CA ILE A 26 7.95 -22.00 -1.60
C ILE A 26 7.48 -20.55 -1.83
N THR A 27 8.29 -19.74 -2.50
CA THR A 27 7.93 -18.34 -2.81
C THR A 27 6.73 -18.29 -3.76
N VAL A 28 6.76 -19.07 -4.84
CA VAL A 28 5.65 -19.17 -5.79
C VAL A 28 4.38 -19.72 -5.10
N LEU A 29 4.55 -20.69 -4.17
CA LEU A 29 3.43 -21.20 -3.39
C LEU A 29 2.82 -20.13 -2.47
N ALA A 30 3.66 -19.36 -1.81
CA ALA A 30 3.21 -18.25 -0.98
C ALA A 30 2.44 -17.22 -1.82
N ASP A 31 3.00 -16.76 -2.94
CA ASP A 31 2.33 -15.83 -3.85
C ASP A 31 0.99 -16.36 -4.35
N LEU A 32 0.92 -17.66 -4.70
CA LEU A 32 -0.33 -18.27 -5.15
C LEU A 32 -1.37 -18.43 -4.02
N LEU A 33 -0.93 -18.62 -2.78
CA LEU A 33 -1.81 -18.70 -1.62
C LEU A 33 -2.37 -17.32 -1.21
N PHE A 34 -1.56 -16.26 -1.36
CA PHE A 34 -1.97 -14.89 -1.05
C PHE A 34 -2.70 -14.21 -2.23
N ALA A 35 -2.39 -14.56 -3.48
CA ALA A 35 -3.10 -14.09 -4.67
C ALA A 35 -4.42 -14.84 -4.94
N ALA A 36 -4.97 -15.50 -3.97
CA ALA A 36 -5.97 -16.57 -4.06
C ALA A 36 -7.38 -16.19 -4.56
N GLY A 37 -7.58 -15.03 -5.16
CA GLY A 37 -8.93 -14.60 -5.53
C GLY A 37 -9.50 -15.24 -6.80
N GLU A 38 -8.79 -15.29 -7.93
CA GLU A 38 -9.56 -15.31 -9.19
C GLU A 38 -9.07 -16.24 -10.31
N ASN A 39 -7.98 -16.99 -10.22
CA ASN A 39 -7.56 -17.83 -11.33
C ASN A 39 -7.06 -19.24 -10.93
N PRO A 40 -7.78 -20.33 -11.26
CA PRO A 40 -7.41 -21.71 -10.88
C PRO A 40 -6.25 -22.29 -11.71
N LEU A 41 -5.91 -21.72 -12.87
CA LEU A 41 -4.88 -22.23 -13.79
C LEU A 41 -3.47 -22.23 -13.20
N PRO A 42 -3.00 -21.15 -12.53
CA PRO A 42 -1.69 -21.15 -11.89
C PRO A 42 -1.59 -22.18 -10.78
N ARG A 43 -2.68 -22.45 -10.04
CA ARG A 43 -2.73 -23.47 -8.97
C ARG A 43 -2.59 -24.89 -9.54
N ALA A 44 -3.27 -25.20 -10.64
CA ALA A 44 -3.18 -26.51 -11.29
C ALA A 44 -1.77 -26.76 -11.86
N ALA A 45 -1.14 -25.74 -12.45
CA ALA A 45 0.23 -25.81 -12.94
C ALA A 45 1.24 -26.02 -11.79
N PHE A 46 1.04 -25.33 -10.66
CA PHE A 46 1.86 -25.50 -9.46
C PHE A 46 1.78 -26.93 -8.91
N TRP A 47 0.58 -27.45 -8.71
CA TRP A 47 0.38 -28.81 -8.20
C TRP A 47 0.95 -29.86 -9.17
N GLY A 48 0.83 -29.64 -10.48
CA GLY A 48 1.47 -30.48 -11.50
C GLY A 48 2.99 -30.51 -11.37
N LEU A 49 3.62 -29.36 -11.20
CA LEU A 49 5.07 -29.21 -10.98
C LEU A 49 5.50 -29.86 -9.66
N PHE A 50 4.79 -29.59 -8.58
CA PHE A 50 5.08 -30.17 -7.25
C PHE A 50 4.99 -31.70 -7.25
N LEU A 51 3.93 -32.26 -7.81
CA LEU A 51 3.75 -33.71 -7.90
C LEU A 51 4.81 -34.36 -8.80
N THR A 52 5.22 -33.70 -9.88
CA THR A 52 6.28 -34.17 -10.78
C THR A 52 7.64 -34.16 -10.05
N ALA A 53 7.95 -33.11 -9.31
CA ALA A 53 9.18 -33.02 -8.51
C ALA A 53 9.19 -34.06 -7.37
N ALA A 54 8.08 -34.27 -6.68
CA ALA A 54 7.92 -35.25 -5.63
C ALA A 54 8.08 -36.70 -6.16
N ALA A 55 7.49 -37.00 -7.32
CA ALA A 55 7.65 -38.28 -8.00
C ALA A 55 9.12 -38.52 -8.42
N ALA A 56 9.79 -37.50 -8.97
CA ALA A 56 11.21 -37.56 -9.34
C ALA A 56 12.10 -37.83 -8.12
N LEU A 57 11.85 -37.17 -6.99
CA LEU A 57 12.55 -37.40 -5.72
C LEU A 57 12.32 -38.81 -5.16
N SER A 58 11.12 -39.34 -5.31
CA SER A 58 10.75 -40.69 -4.86
C SER A 58 11.47 -41.77 -5.70
N LEU A 59 11.56 -41.61 -6.99
CA LEU A 59 12.24 -42.49 -7.90
C LEU A 59 13.77 -42.41 -7.76
N TRP A 60 14.30 -41.35 -7.19
CA TRP A 60 15.74 -41.07 -7.05
C TRP A 60 16.51 -42.17 -6.33
N ARG A 61 15.88 -42.90 -5.42
CA ARG A 61 16.54 -43.95 -4.64
C ARG A 61 16.90 -45.19 -5.45
N GLY A 62 16.22 -45.44 -6.58
CA GLY A 62 16.43 -46.59 -7.45
C GLY A 62 17.59 -46.50 -8.47
N PHE A 63 18.17 -45.31 -8.68
CA PHE A 63 19.17 -45.10 -9.73
C PHE A 63 20.61 -45.08 -9.22
N THR A 64 21.58 -45.48 -10.08
CA THR A 64 23.01 -45.26 -9.85
C THR A 64 23.32 -43.76 -9.75
N ARG A 65 24.44 -43.38 -9.11
CA ARG A 65 24.82 -41.98 -8.94
C ARG A 65 24.85 -41.17 -10.28
N LYS A 66 25.32 -41.77 -11.37
CA LYS A 66 25.38 -41.18 -12.68
C LYS A 66 24.00 -41.11 -13.34
N GLY A 67 23.21 -42.17 -13.24
CA GLY A 67 21.83 -42.20 -13.72
C GLY A 67 20.93 -41.20 -13.03
N ARG A 68 21.06 -41.06 -11.70
CA ARG A 68 20.31 -40.08 -10.92
C ARG A 68 20.56 -38.63 -11.39
N ARG A 69 21.80 -38.29 -11.73
CA ARG A 69 22.16 -36.96 -12.25
C ARG A 69 21.49 -36.65 -13.57
N ILE A 70 21.53 -37.62 -14.48
CA ILE A 70 20.92 -37.46 -15.82
C ILE A 70 19.40 -37.33 -15.69
N VAL A 71 18.74 -38.20 -14.92
CA VAL A 71 17.32 -38.16 -14.72
C VAL A 71 16.90 -36.83 -14.03
N PHE A 72 17.64 -36.40 -13.03
CA PHE A 72 17.35 -35.11 -12.35
C PHE A 72 17.45 -33.93 -13.31
N LEU A 73 18.53 -33.81 -14.06
CA LEU A 73 18.72 -32.71 -15.01
C LEU A 73 17.68 -32.75 -16.14
N SER A 74 17.26 -33.93 -16.57
CA SER A 74 16.23 -34.06 -17.60
C SER A 74 14.85 -33.65 -17.07
N ILE A 75 14.51 -34.05 -15.84
CA ILE A 75 13.22 -33.68 -15.21
C ILE A 75 13.20 -32.19 -14.86
N ALA A 76 14.27 -31.66 -14.27
CA ALA A 76 14.39 -30.25 -13.96
C ALA A 76 14.31 -29.39 -15.24
N GLY A 77 15.01 -29.81 -16.31
CA GLY A 77 14.92 -29.12 -17.60
C GLY A 77 13.52 -29.18 -18.22
N ALA A 78 12.87 -30.35 -18.18
CA ALA A 78 11.51 -30.50 -18.69
C ALA A 78 10.49 -29.68 -17.88
N ALA A 79 10.61 -29.69 -16.55
CA ALA A 79 9.76 -28.90 -15.66
C ALA A 79 9.94 -27.40 -15.90
N SER A 80 11.19 -26.93 -16.04
CA SER A 80 11.47 -25.52 -16.34
C SER A 80 10.91 -25.09 -17.70
N LEU A 81 11.07 -25.91 -18.73
CA LEU A 81 10.53 -25.65 -20.07
C LEU A 81 8.99 -25.65 -20.05
N SER A 82 8.37 -26.56 -19.31
CA SER A 82 6.92 -26.62 -19.15
C SER A 82 6.39 -25.41 -18.40
N ALA A 83 7.07 -24.97 -17.34
CA ALA A 83 6.71 -23.76 -16.60
C ALA A 83 6.82 -22.51 -17.47
N LEU A 84 7.89 -22.39 -18.27
CA LEU A 84 8.06 -21.29 -19.23
C LEU A 84 6.98 -21.29 -20.32
N ALA A 85 6.65 -22.47 -20.85
CA ALA A 85 5.61 -22.62 -21.87
C ALA A 85 4.21 -22.27 -21.30
N LEU A 86 3.92 -22.72 -20.07
CA LEU A 86 2.67 -22.39 -19.37
C LEU A 86 2.58 -20.90 -19.03
N PHE A 87 3.68 -20.29 -18.60
CA PHE A 87 3.75 -18.86 -18.35
C PHE A 87 3.56 -18.05 -19.63
N ALA A 88 4.20 -18.45 -20.73
CA ALA A 88 4.03 -17.81 -22.03
C ALA A 88 2.61 -17.98 -22.56
N ALA A 89 2.02 -19.18 -22.43
CA ALA A 89 0.63 -19.43 -22.82
C ALA A 89 -0.35 -18.64 -21.95
N TRP A 90 -0.11 -18.55 -20.65
CA TRP A 90 -0.91 -17.71 -19.73
C TRP A 90 -0.76 -16.24 -20.06
N SER A 91 0.45 -15.72 -20.28
CA SER A 91 0.69 -14.33 -20.67
C SER A 91 0.07 -13.97 -22.02
N ALA A 92 -0.05 -14.95 -22.92
CA ALA A 92 -0.70 -14.76 -24.22
C ALA A 92 -2.24 -14.87 -24.16
N ALA A 93 -2.74 -15.72 -23.25
CA ALA A 93 -4.16 -15.98 -23.05
C ALA A 93 -4.76 -15.12 -21.90
N ALA A 94 -3.92 -14.57 -21.04
CA ALA A 94 -4.37 -13.57 -20.08
C ALA A 94 -5.10 -12.49 -20.87
N PRO A 95 -6.37 -12.20 -20.55
CA PRO A 95 -7.04 -11.11 -21.19
C PRO A 95 -6.13 -9.91 -21.02
N LYS A 96 -5.64 -9.38 -22.13
CA LYS A 96 -5.12 -8.03 -22.17
C LYS A 96 -6.34 -7.15 -21.97
N THR A 97 -6.84 -7.16 -20.78
CA THR A 97 -7.61 -6.05 -20.29
C THR A 97 -6.59 -4.91 -20.12
N ALA A 98 -6.12 -4.38 -21.25
CA ALA A 98 -6.15 -2.96 -21.29
C ALA A 98 -7.57 -2.63 -20.87
N TYR A 99 -7.73 -2.15 -19.64
CA TYR A 99 -8.91 -1.39 -19.30
C TYR A 99 -8.88 -0.24 -20.32
N GLU A 100 -9.52 -0.49 -21.49
CA GLU A 100 -9.96 0.60 -22.31
C GLU A 100 -11.03 1.22 -21.43
N ALA A 101 -10.64 2.24 -20.69
CA ALA A 101 -11.63 3.14 -20.12
C ALA A 101 -12.60 3.42 -21.25
N PRO A 102 -13.89 3.11 -21.08
CA PRO A 102 -14.85 3.47 -22.12
C PRO A 102 -14.56 4.94 -22.42
N GLU A 103 -14.48 5.33 -23.71
CA GLU A 103 -14.46 6.74 -24.15
C GLU A 103 -15.79 7.38 -23.73
N THR A 104 -16.02 7.42 -22.44
CA THR A 104 -17.10 8.17 -21.84
C THR A 104 -16.50 9.51 -21.49
N GLU A 105 -17.08 10.56 -22.05
CA GLU A 105 -16.97 11.91 -21.51
C GLU A 105 -16.87 11.79 -19.99
N PRO A 106 -15.92 12.48 -19.34
CA PRO A 106 -15.78 12.44 -17.89
C PRO A 106 -17.18 12.61 -17.30
N LYS A 107 -17.61 11.65 -16.49
CA LYS A 107 -18.91 11.77 -15.86
C LYS A 107 -18.95 13.14 -15.18
N ALA A 108 -20.08 13.82 -15.25
CA ALA A 108 -20.23 15.18 -14.71
C ALA A 108 -19.78 15.31 -13.24
N ILE A 109 -19.76 14.18 -12.51
CA ILE A 109 -19.23 14.11 -11.15
C ILE A 109 -17.72 14.40 -11.06
N PHE A 110 -16.96 14.15 -12.12
CA PHE A 110 -15.50 14.37 -12.12
C PHE A 110 -15.10 15.73 -12.68
N SER A 111 -16.01 16.47 -13.30
CA SER A 111 -15.66 17.69 -14.03
C SER A 111 -15.89 18.95 -13.20
N GLU A 112 -14.89 19.84 -13.23
CA GLU A 112 -14.96 21.20 -12.66
C GLU A 112 -15.38 21.19 -11.18
N LYS A 113 -14.86 20.23 -10.41
CA LYS A 113 -15.10 20.10 -8.97
C LYS A 113 -13.90 20.58 -8.17
N ARG A 114 -14.18 21.02 -6.97
CA ARG A 114 -13.18 21.15 -5.91
C ARG A 114 -13.31 19.91 -5.02
N VAL A 115 -12.23 19.12 -4.98
CA VAL A 115 -12.20 17.82 -4.30
C VAL A 115 -11.22 17.90 -3.14
N LEU A 116 -11.62 17.44 -1.97
CA LEU A 116 -10.78 17.33 -0.80
C LEU A 116 -10.67 15.87 -0.39
N ALA A 117 -9.45 15.37 -0.20
CA ALA A 117 -9.19 14.11 0.47
C ALA A 117 -8.53 14.37 1.83
N VAL A 118 -9.05 13.79 2.89
CA VAL A 118 -8.47 13.84 4.23
C VAL A 118 -8.04 12.45 4.63
N VAL A 119 -6.74 12.25 4.78
CA VAL A 119 -6.12 10.96 5.05
C VAL A 119 -5.13 11.05 6.22
N PRO A 120 -5.00 9.97 7.02
CA PRO A 120 -4.07 9.94 8.14
C PRO A 120 -2.61 9.98 7.70
N HIS A 121 -2.18 9.09 6.80
CA HIS A 121 -0.77 8.88 6.43
C HIS A 121 -0.54 8.99 4.92
N GLU A 122 0.72 9.04 4.51
CA GLU A 122 1.16 9.31 3.13
C GLU A 122 1.03 8.13 2.16
N ASP A 123 0.34 7.06 2.53
CA ASP A 123 -0.04 5.93 1.68
C ASP A 123 -1.56 5.73 1.62
N ASP A 124 -2.31 6.42 2.46
CA ASP A 124 -3.76 6.30 2.53
C ASP A 124 -4.47 7.03 1.39
N ASP A 125 -3.83 8.01 0.76
CA ASP A 125 -4.32 8.63 -0.48
C ASP A 125 -4.47 7.60 -1.60
N LEU A 126 -3.51 6.67 -1.73
CA LEU A 126 -3.59 5.56 -2.66
C LEU A 126 -4.70 4.56 -2.28
N ASN A 127 -4.86 4.27 -0.99
CA ASN A 127 -5.88 3.36 -0.50
C ASN A 127 -7.30 3.92 -0.70
N LEU A 128 -7.47 5.22 -0.51
CA LEU A 128 -8.76 5.91 -0.60
C LEU A 128 -9.12 6.30 -2.04
N LEU A 129 -8.15 6.83 -2.80
CA LEU A 129 -8.40 7.50 -4.08
C LEU A 129 -7.72 6.84 -5.29
N SER A 130 -7.09 5.66 -5.14
CA SER A 130 -6.37 5.01 -6.22
C SER A 130 -7.19 4.95 -7.52
N GLY A 131 -6.66 5.55 -8.59
CA GLY A 131 -7.29 5.62 -9.89
C GLY A 131 -8.48 6.61 -10.00
N VAL A 132 -8.79 7.34 -8.94
CA VAL A 132 -9.84 8.37 -8.94
C VAL A 132 -9.24 9.77 -9.00
N THR A 133 -8.11 10.02 -8.33
CA THR A 133 -7.42 11.32 -8.32
C THR A 133 -7.14 11.82 -9.72
N GLY A 134 -6.46 11.01 -10.55
CA GLY A 134 -6.17 11.35 -11.94
C GLY A 134 -7.42 11.58 -12.80
N GLN A 135 -8.53 10.92 -12.51
CA GLN A 135 -9.80 11.16 -13.22
C GLN A 135 -10.38 12.54 -12.92
N PHE A 136 -10.25 13.01 -11.69
CA PHE A 136 -10.67 14.36 -11.32
C PHE A 136 -9.77 15.43 -11.96
N THR A 137 -8.45 15.27 -11.87
CA THR A 137 -7.49 16.22 -12.45
C THR A 137 -7.59 16.26 -13.97
N ASP A 138 -7.68 15.11 -14.65
CA ASP A 138 -7.88 15.00 -16.10
C ASP A 138 -9.21 15.64 -16.56
N ALA A 139 -10.23 15.63 -15.69
CA ALA A 139 -11.52 16.26 -15.96
C ALA A 139 -11.55 17.77 -15.60
N GLY A 140 -10.42 18.35 -15.21
CA GLY A 140 -10.29 19.78 -14.90
C GLY A 140 -10.75 20.17 -13.50
N SER A 141 -10.84 19.21 -12.56
CA SER A 141 -11.14 19.46 -11.16
C SER A 141 -9.89 19.86 -10.37
N GLU A 142 -10.09 20.69 -9.35
CA GLU A 142 -9.04 21.02 -8.38
C GLU A 142 -9.04 19.98 -7.26
N VAL A 143 -7.97 19.19 -7.14
CA VAL A 143 -7.84 18.18 -6.09
C VAL A 143 -6.89 18.66 -5.00
N TYR A 144 -7.34 18.56 -3.77
CA TYR A 144 -6.57 18.85 -2.56
C TYR A 144 -6.44 17.58 -1.74
N VAL A 145 -5.25 17.30 -1.23
CA VAL A 145 -4.99 16.14 -0.36
C VAL A 145 -4.38 16.64 0.94
N VAL A 146 -4.99 16.26 2.06
CA VAL A 146 -4.59 16.62 3.42
C VAL A 146 -4.09 15.38 4.14
N PHE A 147 -2.81 15.35 4.44
CA PHE A 147 -2.19 14.36 5.32
C PHE A 147 -2.18 14.87 6.76
N VAL A 148 -2.82 14.14 7.65
CA VAL A 148 -2.94 14.56 9.05
C VAL A 148 -1.67 14.26 9.84
N SER A 149 -1.17 13.02 9.74
CA SER A 149 0.11 12.60 10.31
C SER A 149 1.20 12.62 9.25
N THR A 150 2.44 12.65 9.69
CA THR A 150 3.62 12.53 8.81
C THR A 150 4.17 11.10 8.74
N GLY A 151 3.45 10.10 9.24
CA GLY A 151 3.91 8.70 9.21
C GLY A 151 5.25 8.50 9.93
N ASP A 152 5.47 9.19 11.05
CA ASP A 152 6.78 9.30 11.70
C ASP A 152 7.16 8.11 12.60
N ALA A 153 6.25 7.15 12.77
CA ALA A 153 6.43 5.97 13.64
C ALA A 153 7.73 5.19 13.38
N ALA A 154 8.12 5.04 12.13
CA ALA A 154 9.34 4.34 11.73
C ALA A 154 10.55 5.28 11.53
N GLY A 155 10.45 6.56 11.88
CA GLY A 155 11.48 7.57 11.63
C GLY A 155 11.63 7.91 10.14
N LEU A 156 10.59 7.69 9.33
CA LEU A 156 10.59 7.91 7.89
C LEU A 156 9.73 9.11 7.46
N GLY A 157 9.15 9.85 8.41
CA GLY A 157 8.17 10.90 8.14
C GLY A 157 8.61 11.90 7.08
N GLU A 158 9.79 12.51 7.23
CA GLU A 158 10.29 13.46 6.23
C GLU A 158 10.41 12.84 4.82
N LYS A 159 10.83 11.59 4.74
CA LYS A 159 10.93 10.87 3.45
C LYS A 159 9.56 10.63 2.84
N ARG A 160 8.57 10.26 3.65
CA ARG A 160 7.20 9.99 3.20
C ARG A 160 6.53 11.25 2.66
N VAL A 161 6.76 12.41 3.24
CA VAL A 161 6.31 13.71 2.71
C VAL A 161 6.75 13.89 1.26
N TYR A 162 8.05 13.67 0.94
CA TYR A 162 8.54 13.78 -0.43
C TYR A 162 7.98 12.68 -1.35
N GLU A 163 7.76 11.48 -0.84
CA GLU A 163 7.17 10.37 -1.61
C GLU A 163 5.72 10.67 -1.97
N ALA A 164 4.92 11.22 -1.05
CA ALA A 164 3.54 11.63 -1.30
C ALA A 164 3.44 12.76 -2.33
N ILE A 165 4.28 13.80 -2.23
CA ILE A 165 4.33 14.88 -3.21
C ILE A 165 4.65 14.34 -4.61
N ASN A 166 5.66 13.48 -4.72
CA ASN A 166 6.04 12.90 -6.00
C ASN A 166 4.92 12.00 -6.58
N ALA A 167 4.26 11.21 -5.76
CA ALA A 167 3.17 10.32 -6.20
C ALA A 167 1.97 11.15 -6.69
N LEU A 168 1.49 12.09 -5.91
CA LEU A 168 0.33 12.93 -6.27
C LEU A 168 0.60 13.83 -7.47
N SER A 169 1.85 14.29 -7.65
CA SER A 169 2.24 15.04 -8.83
C SER A 169 2.09 14.24 -10.13
N LEU A 170 2.26 12.90 -10.08
CA LEU A 170 2.02 12.02 -11.24
C LEU A 170 0.52 11.93 -11.60
N ASP A 171 -0.35 12.10 -10.62
CA ASP A 171 -1.80 12.17 -10.81
C ASP A 171 -2.30 13.60 -11.12
N GLY A 172 -1.38 14.54 -11.33
CA GLY A 172 -1.69 15.92 -11.73
C GLY A 172 -2.12 16.84 -10.59
N VAL A 173 -1.90 16.44 -9.32
CA VAL A 173 -2.17 17.32 -8.17
C VAL A 173 -0.99 18.29 -7.99
N PRO A 174 -1.23 19.63 -8.03
CA PRO A 174 -0.19 20.61 -7.79
C PRO A 174 0.34 20.51 -6.34
N GLU A 175 1.63 20.81 -6.15
CA GLU A 175 2.28 20.72 -4.83
C GLU A 175 1.59 21.62 -3.78
N GLU A 176 1.15 22.81 -4.18
CA GLU A 176 0.40 23.74 -3.33
C GLU A 176 -0.95 23.23 -2.83
N ASN A 177 -1.48 22.18 -3.46
CA ASN A 177 -2.73 21.53 -3.06
C ASN A 177 -2.49 20.30 -2.16
N ILE A 178 -1.22 19.98 -1.86
CA ILE A 178 -0.84 18.87 -0.96
C ILE A 178 -0.50 19.46 0.40
N ILE A 179 -1.36 19.24 1.36
CA ILE A 179 -1.31 19.88 2.68
C ILE A 179 -0.90 18.85 3.72
N PHE A 180 0.12 19.15 4.49
CA PHE A 180 0.53 18.33 5.64
C PHE A 180 0.15 19.06 6.92
N LEU A 181 -0.73 18.47 7.74
CA LEU A 181 -1.02 19.05 9.06
C LEU A 181 0.14 18.85 10.02
N GLY A 182 0.96 17.82 9.78
CA GLY A 182 2.23 17.63 10.45
C GLY A 182 2.14 17.04 11.86
N TYR A 183 0.99 16.45 12.23
CA TYR A 183 0.87 15.70 13.48
C TYR A 183 1.66 14.39 13.38
N GLY A 184 1.98 13.76 14.50
CA GLY A 184 2.70 12.50 14.52
C GLY A 184 1.77 11.32 14.75
N ASP A 185 2.27 10.13 14.42
CA ASP A 185 1.54 8.87 14.59
C ASP A 185 1.23 8.61 16.07
N SER A 186 0.06 8.06 16.33
CA SER A 186 -0.38 7.72 17.69
C SER A 186 0.41 6.54 18.27
N ILE A 187 0.49 6.49 19.59
CA ILE A 187 1.09 5.37 20.31
C ILE A 187 0.09 4.22 20.37
N PRO A 188 0.37 3.04 19.77
CA PRO A 188 -0.49 1.87 19.88
C PRO A 188 -0.60 1.38 21.33
N ASP A 189 -1.74 0.86 21.71
CA ASP A 189 -1.98 0.09 22.95
C ASP A 189 -1.99 0.86 24.27
N ASP A 190 -1.67 2.15 24.31
CA ASP A 190 -1.76 2.93 25.55
C ASP A 190 -3.15 3.57 25.77
N GLY A 191 -4.05 3.43 24.80
CA GLY A 191 -5.40 4.02 24.83
C GLY A 191 -5.40 5.54 24.75
N ILE A 192 -4.24 6.15 24.61
CA ILE A 192 -4.04 7.60 24.53
C ILE A 192 -3.77 7.94 23.07
N HIS A 193 -4.77 8.31 22.33
CA HIS A 193 -4.62 8.95 21.04
C HIS A 193 -5.26 10.35 21.09
N ILE A 194 -4.88 11.18 20.13
CA ILE A 194 -5.21 12.60 20.15
C ILE A 194 -6.72 12.87 20.27
N TYR A 195 -7.57 12.02 19.68
CA TYR A 195 -9.02 12.16 19.77
C TYR A 195 -9.56 12.03 21.20
N ASN A 196 -9.04 11.07 21.99
CA ASN A 196 -9.49 10.83 23.37
C ASN A 196 -8.82 11.74 24.39
N ALA A 197 -7.83 12.51 24.00
CA ALA A 197 -7.14 13.42 24.91
C ALA A 197 -8.03 14.57 25.37
N ALA A 198 -7.72 15.15 26.53
CA ALA A 198 -8.34 16.40 26.91
C ALA A 198 -7.99 17.50 25.89
N PRO A 199 -8.89 18.45 25.59
CA PRO A 199 -8.77 19.35 24.44
C PRO A 199 -7.39 20.01 24.28
N ASN A 200 -6.80 20.48 25.37
CA ASN A 200 -5.52 21.18 25.39
C ASN A 200 -4.36 20.36 25.98
N ALA A 201 -4.55 19.06 26.20
CA ALA A 201 -3.49 18.19 26.65
C ALA A 201 -2.58 17.84 25.47
N VAL A 202 -1.26 18.04 25.64
CA VAL A 202 -0.28 17.64 24.63
C VAL A 202 -0.17 16.12 24.64
N THR A 203 -0.41 15.52 23.48
CA THR A 203 -0.34 14.06 23.27
C THR A 203 0.90 13.76 22.42
N PRO A 204 2.00 13.25 23.00
CA PRO A 204 3.21 12.94 22.20
C PRO A 204 2.91 11.88 21.13
N SER A 205 3.58 11.99 19.99
CA SER A 205 3.55 10.95 18.96
C SER A 205 4.37 9.72 19.37
N LEU A 206 4.26 8.65 18.61
CA LEU A 206 5.06 7.43 18.79
C LEU A 206 6.57 7.70 18.69
N SER A 207 6.98 8.67 17.89
CA SER A 207 8.39 9.13 17.81
C SER A 207 8.81 10.05 18.96
N GLY A 208 7.88 10.45 19.83
CA GLY A 208 8.11 11.36 20.95
C GLY A 208 8.01 12.85 20.60
N ARG A 209 7.57 13.20 19.38
CA ARG A 209 7.32 14.59 18.99
C ARG A 209 6.06 15.12 19.65
N THR A 210 6.02 16.43 19.88
CA THR A 210 4.94 17.11 20.58
C THR A 210 4.41 18.34 19.83
N GLU A 211 4.99 18.65 18.69
CA GLU A 211 4.67 19.79 17.85
C GLU A 211 4.65 19.42 16.38
N THR A 212 3.77 20.05 15.60
CA THR A 212 3.61 19.82 14.17
C THR A 212 4.87 20.13 13.38
N HIS A 213 5.16 19.27 12.42
CA HIS A 213 6.27 19.42 11.48
C HIS A 213 6.06 18.47 10.30
N ALA A 214 6.39 18.89 9.11
CA ALA A 214 6.36 18.01 7.94
C ALA A 214 7.78 17.61 7.50
N ALA A 215 8.45 18.45 6.71
CA ALA A 215 9.81 18.18 6.24
C ALA A 215 10.60 19.49 6.07
N PRO A 216 11.94 19.45 5.97
CA PRO A 216 12.78 20.67 5.97
C PRO A 216 12.43 21.73 4.91
N ASN A 217 11.85 21.36 3.77
CA ASN A 217 11.46 22.29 2.72
C ASN A 217 9.95 22.29 2.45
N HIS A 218 9.18 21.64 3.30
CA HIS A 218 7.73 21.55 3.24
C HIS A 218 7.19 21.73 4.65
N GLU A 219 6.76 22.95 4.96
CA GLU A 219 6.23 23.29 6.27
C GLU A 219 4.89 22.61 6.49
N ALA A 220 4.60 22.26 7.75
CA ALA A 220 3.27 21.86 8.14
C ALA A 220 2.30 23.04 8.00
N TYR A 221 1.00 22.77 7.85
CA TYR A 221 -0.05 23.78 7.75
C TYR A 221 0.04 24.86 8.83
N ARG A 222 0.36 24.45 10.05
CA ARG A 222 0.78 25.31 11.16
C ARG A 222 2.01 24.70 11.84
N GLU A 223 3.17 25.03 11.38
CA GLU A 223 4.46 24.54 11.90
C GLU A 223 4.63 24.88 13.38
N GLY A 224 5.14 23.94 14.19
CA GLY A 224 5.42 24.14 15.61
C GLY A 224 4.16 24.25 16.49
N THR A 225 3.02 23.81 16.02
CA THR A 225 1.78 23.80 16.81
C THR A 225 1.75 22.59 17.73
N PRO A 226 1.43 22.73 19.05
CA PRO A 226 1.38 21.61 19.97
C PRO A 226 0.37 20.53 19.55
N TYR A 227 0.73 19.25 19.70
CA TYR A 227 -0.14 18.11 19.44
C TYR A 227 -1.28 18.03 20.47
N THR A 228 -2.31 18.80 20.28
CA THR A 228 -3.51 18.76 21.09
C THR A 228 -4.73 18.45 20.23
N ARG A 229 -5.74 17.83 20.83
CA ARG A 229 -7.02 17.59 20.16
C ARG A 229 -7.66 18.87 19.61
N GLU A 230 -7.62 19.94 20.39
CA GLU A 230 -8.18 21.24 20.03
C GLU A 230 -7.47 21.83 18.79
N ASN A 231 -6.14 21.72 18.72
CA ASN A 231 -5.38 22.20 17.57
C ASN A 231 -5.68 21.39 16.31
N LEU A 232 -5.71 20.06 16.40
CA LEU A 232 -6.00 19.20 15.25
C LEU A 232 -7.43 19.42 14.73
N LEU A 233 -8.41 19.50 15.64
CA LEU A 233 -9.79 19.83 15.27
C LEU A 233 -9.88 21.21 14.58
N GLY A 234 -9.17 22.21 15.12
CA GLY A 234 -9.10 23.55 14.57
C GLY A 234 -8.43 23.59 13.19
N ASP A 235 -7.38 22.80 12.96
CA ASP A 235 -6.70 22.70 11.67
C ASP A 235 -7.59 22.03 10.62
N LEU A 236 -8.25 20.93 10.96
CA LEU A 236 -9.21 20.28 10.07
C LEU A 236 -10.34 21.22 9.68
N ARG A 237 -10.92 21.94 10.65
CA ARG A 237 -11.95 22.94 10.35
C ARG A 237 -11.45 24.02 9.39
N SER A 238 -10.31 24.59 9.69
CA SER A 238 -9.74 25.67 8.87
C SER A 238 -9.52 25.22 7.43
N VAL A 239 -8.93 24.04 7.23
CA VAL A 239 -8.68 23.51 5.88
C VAL A 239 -9.99 23.21 5.14
N ILE A 240 -10.98 22.60 5.80
CA ILE A 240 -12.29 22.32 5.18
C ILE A 240 -13.00 23.64 4.80
N GLU A 241 -12.97 24.66 5.67
CA GLU A 241 -13.56 25.98 5.42
C GLU A 241 -12.83 26.74 4.31
N GLU A 242 -11.51 26.67 4.24
CA GLU A 242 -10.70 27.34 3.22
C GLU A 242 -10.89 26.72 1.83
N ILE A 243 -10.87 25.39 1.75
CA ILE A 243 -11.01 24.67 0.47
C ILE A 243 -12.45 24.73 -0.01
N ARG A 244 -13.43 24.55 0.88
CA ARG A 244 -14.86 24.55 0.57
C ARG A 244 -15.18 23.61 -0.60
N ALA A 245 -14.80 22.36 -0.47
CA ALA A 245 -14.89 21.37 -1.51
C ALA A 245 -16.35 21.01 -1.88
N ASP A 246 -16.56 20.64 -3.16
CA ASP A 246 -17.84 20.08 -3.65
C ASP A 246 -17.94 18.58 -3.32
N VAL A 247 -16.79 17.91 -3.23
CA VAL A 247 -16.68 16.47 -2.93
C VAL A 247 -15.58 16.29 -1.90
N ILE A 248 -15.89 15.58 -0.83
CA ILE A 248 -14.94 15.28 0.24
C ILE A 248 -14.82 13.77 0.39
N PHE A 249 -13.60 13.29 0.43
CA PHE A 249 -13.25 11.92 0.79
C PHE A 249 -12.54 11.95 2.14
N CYS A 250 -12.94 11.07 3.04
CA CYS A 250 -12.23 10.83 4.28
C CYS A 250 -12.03 9.34 4.47
N VAL A 251 -10.93 8.95 5.11
CA VAL A 251 -10.73 7.56 5.50
C VAL A 251 -11.86 7.12 6.42
N ASP A 252 -12.26 5.85 6.31
CA ASP A 252 -13.31 5.28 7.16
C ASP A 252 -12.74 4.74 8.48
N TYR A 253 -13.61 4.49 9.43
CA TYR A 253 -13.31 3.94 10.74
C TYR A 253 -12.92 2.46 10.62
N ASP A 254 -11.65 2.13 10.87
CA ASP A 254 -11.11 0.79 10.82
C ASP A 254 -10.34 0.40 12.11
N GLU A 255 -9.44 -0.59 12.03
CA GLU A 255 -8.65 -1.03 13.18
C GLU A 255 -7.47 -0.11 13.52
N ASN A 256 -7.02 0.74 12.60
CA ASN A 256 -5.93 1.67 12.82
C ASN A 256 -6.37 2.82 13.74
N ILE A 257 -5.56 3.12 14.74
CA ILE A 257 -5.87 4.13 15.75
C ILE A 257 -5.88 5.55 15.17
N ASP A 258 -4.99 5.85 14.21
CA ASP A 258 -4.91 7.15 13.53
C ASP A 258 -6.07 7.33 12.56
N HIS A 259 -6.48 6.28 11.83
CA HIS A 259 -7.67 6.32 10.97
C HIS A 259 -8.92 6.66 11.78
N ARG A 260 -9.10 5.99 12.91
CA ARG A 260 -10.24 6.29 13.82
C ARG A 260 -10.21 7.72 14.34
N ALA A 261 -9.02 8.20 14.75
CA ALA A 261 -8.87 9.55 15.24
C ALA A 261 -9.21 10.59 14.16
N VAL A 262 -8.71 10.39 12.94
CA VAL A 262 -8.98 11.29 11.81
C VAL A 262 -10.44 11.25 11.42
N THR A 263 -11.06 10.07 11.25
CA THR A 263 -12.49 9.94 10.92
C THR A 263 -13.36 10.68 11.92
N MET A 264 -13.15 10.45 13.22
CA MET A 264 -14.00 11.04 14.25
C MET A 264 -13.80 12.55 14.40
N LEU A 265 -12.58 13.06 14.24
CA LEU A 265 -12.31 14.51 14.28
C LEU A 265 -12.81 15.21 13.00
N PHE A 266 -12.72 14.54 11.86
CA PHE A 266 -13.27 15.03 10.61
C PHE A 266 -14.79 15.15 10.68
N ASP A 267 -15.49 14.14 11.18
CA ASP A 267 -16.94 14.16 11.37
C ASP A 267 -17.38 15.30 12.29
N GLU A 268 -16.63 15.52 13.38
CA GLU A 268 -16.88 16.62 14.31
C GLU A 268 -16.67 17.98 13.63
N ALA A 269 -15.53 18.17 12.95
CA ALA A 269 -15.20 19.40 12.23
C ALA A 269 -16.24 19.72 11.16
N LEU A 270 -16.57 18.75 10.33
CA LEU A 270 -17.55 18.90 9.25
C LEU A 270 -18.94 19.18 9.80
N GLY A 271 -19.36 18.46 10.86
CA GLY A 271 -20.64 18.68 11.52
C GLY A 271 -20.80 20.10 12.09
N GLU A 272 -19.75 20.66 12.69
CA GLU A 272 -19.71 22.04 13.13
C GLU A 272 -19.84 23.04 11.98
N ILE A 273 -19.08 22.82 10.88
CA ILE A 273 -19.11 23.65 9.68
C ILE A 273 -20.50 23.64 9.04
N LEU A 274 -21.09 22.47 8.81
CA LEU A 274 -22.41 22.35 8.18
C LEU A 274 -23.52 22.93 9.05
N THR A 275 -23.33 22.91 10.37
CA THR A 275 -24.27 23.58 11.29
C THR A 275 -24.19 25.11 11.20
N ALA A 276 -22.98 25.65 11.00
CA ALA A 276 -22.74 27.09 10.90
C ALA A 276 -23.03 27.64 9.49
N ALA A 277 -22.77 26.85 8.45
CA ALA A 277 -22.92 27.22 7.05
C ALA A 277 -23.75 26.16 6.27
N PRO A 278 -25.07 26.10 6.48
CA PRO A 278 -25.92 25.06 5.90
C PRO A 278 -26.10 25.17 4.38
N ASP A 279 -25.57 26.20 3.74
CA ASP A 279 -25.50 26.37 2.29
C ASP A 279 -24.27 25.65 1.66
N HIS A 280 -23.37 25.14 2.47
CA HIS A 280 -22.30 24.26 2.04
C HIS A 280 -22.80 22.80 2.16
N ASP A 281 -23.01 22.15 1.03
CA ASP A 281 -23.59 20.80 0.94
C ASP A 281 -22.65 19.92 0.07
N PRO A 282 -21.47 19.55 0.58
CA PRO A 282 -20.55 18.71 -0.14
C PRO A 282 -21.09 17.28 -0.23
N LEU A 283 -20.72 16.57 -1.29
CA LEU A 283 -20.83 15.11 -1.35
C LEU A 283 -19.71 14.50 -0.46
N VAL A 284 -20.06 13.71 0.53
CA VAL A 284 -19.11 13.05 1.44
C VAL A 284 -19.18 11.54 1.30
#